data_d567d921486df311359294819c6fbd50
#
_entry.id   d567d921486df311359294819c6fbd50
#
_cell.length_a   1.000
_cell.length_b   1.000
_cell.length_c   1.000
_cell.angle_alpha   90.00
_cell.angle_beta   90.00
_cell.angle_gamma   90.00
#
_symmetry.space_group_name_H-M   'P 1'
#
loop_
_entity.id
_entity.type
_entity.pdbx_description
1 polymer ?
#
loop_
_entity_poly.entity_id
_entity_poly.type
_entity_poly.pdbx_seq_one_letter_code
_entity_poly.pdbx_strand_id
1 'polypeptide(L)'
;NGPNIMVGYLKRPDLTEKAMDGAWYVTGDIGMVDEDGFLTITDRLARFSKIGGEMVPHGVIEEKLHEAIVQEEKVFAVTSVPDNRRGERIVVLHTIDPEELPGVLERLQTMGLPNLFIPKKDDFIEVDKLPILGTGKTDLRVVKKTAMDAFKVQL
;
A
#
# COMPACT_ATOMS: atom_id res chain seq x y z
N ASN A 1 -11.02 -14.92 17.42
CA ASN A 1 -10.25 -15.71 18.37
C ASN A 1 -10.40 -17.21 18.06
N GLY A 2 -9.57 -18.07 18.70
CA GLY A 2 -9.62 -19.50 18.49
C GLY A 2 -8.41 -20.19 19.10
N PRO A 3 -8.40 -21.54 19.17
CA PRO A 3 -7.32 -22.29 19.82
C PRO A 3 -5.98 -22.23 19.06
N ASN A 4 -5.98 -21.74 17.83
CA ASN A 4 -4.82 -21.58 16.97
C ASN A 4 -4.20 -20.18 17.03
N ILE A 5 -4.70 -19.28 17.89
CA ILE A 5 -4.14 -17.95 18.07
C ILE A 5 -2.79 -18.06 18.80
N MET A 6 -1.79 -17.33 18.29
CA MET A 6 -0.48 -17.28 18.94
C MET A 6 -0.60 -16.74 20.37
N VAL A 7 0.27 -17.24 21.28
CA VAL A 7 0.39 -16.70 22.63
C VAL A 7 1.00 -15.29 22.65
N GLY A 8 1.85 -15.00 21.68
CA GLY A 8 2.50 -13.70 21.53
C GLY A 8 3.79 -13.76 20.71
N TYR A 9 4.40 -12.62 20.50
CA TYR A 9 5.72 -12.50 19.85
C TYR A 9 6.82 -12.76 20.86
N LEU A 10 7.73 -13.70 20.56
CA LEU A 10 8.81 -14.09 21.44
C LEU A 10 9.71 -12.88 21.78
N LYS A 11 9.85 -12.61 23.09
CA LYS A 11 10.63 -11.48 23.64
C LYS A 11 10.19 -10.09 23.14
N ARG A 12 8.97 -9.97 22.63
CA ARG A 12 8.42 -8.69 22.14
C ARG A 12 7.00 -8.48 22.69
N PRO A 13 6.87 -8.23 24.01
CA PRO A 13 5.57 -7.96 24.61
C PRO A 13 4.91 -6.70 24.04
N ASP A 14 5.69 -5.71 23.65
CA ASP A 14 5.26 -4.48 22.97
C ASP A 14 4.51 -4.75 21.66
N LEU A 15 4.97 -5.71 20.87
CA LEU A 15 4.29 -6.12 19.64
C LEU A 15 3.08 -7.01 19.93
N THR A 16 3.16 -7.82 20.97
CA THR A 16 2.04 -8.68 21.38
C THR A 16 0.85 -7.82 21.80
N GLU A 17 1.06 -6.82 22.66
CA GLU A 17 0.02 -5.90 23.10
C GLU A 17 -0.66 -5.18 21.93
N LYS A 18 0.12 -4.71 20.96
CA LYS A 18 -0.41 -4.05 19.75
C LYS A 18 -1.20 -4.96 18.83
N ALA A 19 -0.90 -6.25 18.84
CA ALA A 19 -1.52 -7.24 17.96
C ALA A 19 -2.75 -7.91 18.58
N MET A 20 -3.04 -7.67 19.85
CA MET A 20 -4.12 -8.30 20.57
C MET A 20 -5.14 -7.25 21.04
N ASP A 21 -6.41 -7.56 20.89
CA ASP A 21 -7.52 -6.85 21.51
C ASP A 21 -8.28 -7.85 22.42
N GLY A 22 -7.91 -7.87 23.69
CA GLY A 22 -8.34 -8.91 24.62
C GLY A 22 -7.94 -10.30 24.12
N ALA A 23 -8.92 -11.16 23.84
CA ALA A 23 -8.73 -12.51 23.31
C ALA A 23 -8.72 -12.57 21.75
N TRP A 24 -8.77 -11.43 21.07
CA TRP A 24 -8.80 -11.35 19.62
C TRP A 24 -7.43 -10.96 19.08
N TYR A 25 -6.99 -11.68 18.06
CA TYR A 25 -5.82 -11.27 17.28
C TYR A 25 -6.25 -10.34 16.14
N VAL A 26 -5.65 -9.15 16.10
CA VAL A 26 -5.88 -8.15 15.04
C VAL A 26 -5.02 -8.50 13.85
N THR A 27 -5.62 -9.07 12.81
CA THR A 27 -4.88 -9.55 11.63
C THR A 27 -4.39 -8.41 10.74
N GLY A 28 -5.07 -7.27 10.74
CA GLY A 28 -4.87 -6.17 9.81
C GLY A 28 -5.34 -6.49 8.39
N ASP A 29 -6.10 -7.57 8.23
CA ASP A 29 -6.72 -7.90 6.95
C ASP A 29 -8.07 -7.20 6.81
N ILE A 30 -8.43 -6.85 5.58
CA ILE A 30 -9.76 -6.39 5.19
C ILE A 30 -10.45 -7.52 4.46
N GLY A 31 -11.67 -7.80 4.84
CA GLY A 31 -12.48 -8.85 4.24
C GLY A 31 -13.91 -8.41 4.00
N MET A 32 -14.59 -9.15 3.17
CA MET A 32 -16.00 -9.01 2.86
C MET A 32 -16.70 -10.34 3.17
N VAL A 33 -17.87 -10.26 3.76
CA VAL A 33 -18.74 -11.42 3.99
C VAL A 33 -19.90 -11.32 3.01
N ASP A 34 -20.15 -12.38 2.24
CA ASP A 34 -21.28 -12.46 1.31
C ASP A 34 -22.60 -12.86 2.03
N GLU A 35 -23.69 -12.93 1.26
CA GLU A 35 -25.03 -13.29 1.78
C GLU A 35 -25.10 -14.71 2.35
N ASP A 36 -24.24 -15.61 1.87
CA ASP A 36 -24.12 -16.99 2.36
C ASP A 36 -23.19 -17.14 3.57
N GLY A 37 -22.54 -16.05 4.00
CA GLY A 37 -21.66 -16.02 5.15
C GLY A 37 -20.21 -16.40 4.85
N PHE A 38 -19.80 -16.51 3.59
CA PHE A 38 -18.41 -16.75 3.24
C PHE A 38 -17.57 -15.47 3.39
N LEU A 39 -16.43 -15.61 4.07
CA LEU A 39 -15.46 -14.54 4.27
C LEU A 39 -14.40 -14.57 3.15
N THR A 40 -14.33 -13.50 2.37
CA THR A 40 -13.27 -13.27 1.39
C THR A 40 -12.32 -12.20 1.90
N ILE A 41 -11.02 -12.51 2.01
CA ILE A 41 -10.00 -11.50 2.32
C ILE A 41 -9.69 -10.73 1.04
N THR A 42 -9.94 -9.43 1.07
CA THR A 42 -9.82 -8.55 -0.11
C THR A 42 -8.48 -7.80 -0.15
N ASP A 43 -7.97 -7.35 1.01
CA ASP A 43 -6.69 -6.63 1.07
C ASP A 43 -6.18 -6.55 2.53
N ARG A 44 -5.11 -5.79 2.73
CA ARG A 44 -4.53 -5.43 4.03
C ARG A 44 -4.82 -3.98 4.38
N LEU A 45 -5.14 -3.69 5.65
CA LEU A 45 -5.35 -2.32 6.12
C LEU A 45 -4.14 -1.41 5.86
N ALA A 46 -2.93 -1.97 5.94
CA ALA A 46 -1.69 -1.25 5.63
C ALA A 46 -1.54 -0.87 4.14
N ARG A 47 -2.42 -1.36 3.27
CA ARG A 47 -2.49 -1.03 1.84
C ARG A 47 -3.59 -0.03 1.51
N PHE A 48 -4.07 0.69 2.51
CA PHE A 48 -5.00 1.80 2.34
C PHE A 48 -4.41 3.08 2.91
N SER A 49 -4.82 4.19 2.34
CA SER A 49 -4.53 5.53 2.86
C SER A 49 -5.82 6.29 3.05
N LYS A 50 -5.86 7.12 4.09
CA LYS A 50 -7.00 8.01 4.32
C LYS A 50 -6.68 9.40 3.80
N ILE A 51 -7.20 9.73 2.62
CA ILE A 51 -6.91 10.98 1.92
C ILE A 51 -8.17 11.82 1.83
N GLY A 52 -8.17 12.98 2.47
CA GLY A 52 -9.35 13.86 2.46
C GLY A 52 -10.62 13.22 3.04
N GLY A 53 -10.48 12.21 3.90
CA GLY A 53 -11.59 11.45 4.46
C GLY A 53 -11.91 10.15 3.73
N GLU A 54 -11.46 9.97 2.51
CA GLU A 54 -11.69 8.79 1.67
C GLU A 54 -10.63 7.71 1.89
N MET A 55 -11.06 6.45 1.87
CA MET A 55 -10.16 5.29 1.92
C MET A 55 -9.67 4.93 0.51
N VAL A 56 -8.39 5.11 0.26
CA VAL A 56 -7.76 4.92 -1.05
C VAL A 56 -6.97 3.61 -1.06
N PRO A 57 -7.40 2.58 -1.80
CA PRO A 57 -6.71 1.28 -1.85
C PRO A 57 -5.48 1.37 -2.76
N HIS A 58 -4.30 1.07 -2.22
CA HIS A 58 -3.04 1.08 -2.97
C HIS A 58 -3.01 0.04 -4.09
N GLY A 59 -3.63 -1.12 -3.86
CA GLY A 59 -3.68 -2.21 -4.84
C GLY A 59 -4.36 -1.82 -6.15
N VAL A 60 -5.46 -1.07 -6.07
CA VAL A 60 -6.17 -0.57 -7.26
C VAL A 60 -5.29 0.39 -8.08
N ILE A 61 -4.53 1.25 -7.40
CA ILE A 61 -3.62 2.18 -8.09
C ILE A 61 -2.46 1.40 -8.72
N GLU A 62 -1.87 0.42 -8.01
CA GLU A 62 -0.81 -0.43 -8.54
C GLU A 62 -1.27 -1.18 -9.80
N GLU A 63 -2.46 -1.78 -9.76
CA GLU A 63 -3.06 -2.48 -10.90
C GLU A 63 -3.19 -1.56 -12.11
N LYS A 64 -3.76 -0.38 -11.93
CA LYS A 64 -3.93 0.59 -13.02
C LYS A 64 -2.60 1.13 -13.56
N LEU A 65 -1.60 1.32 -12.71
CA LEU A 65 -0.26 1.68 -13.14
C LEU A 65 0.38 0.57 -13.99
N HIS A 66 0.20 -0.71 -13.61
CA HIS A 66 0.70 -1.84 -14.40
C HIS A 66 -0.08 -2.04 -15.72
N GLU A 67 -1.39 -1.78 -15.73
CA GLU A 67 -2.18 -1.76 -16.98
C GLU A 67 -1.73 -0.63 -17.92
N ALA A 68 -1.28 0.51 -17.38
CA ALA A 68 -0.82 1.64 -18.17
C ALA A 68 0.52 1.39 -18.85
N ILE A 69 1.31 0.42 -18.39
CA ILE A 69 2.53 -0.03 -19.05
C ILE A 69 2.41 -1.51 -19.36
N VAL A 70 2.83 -1.91 -20.56
CA VAL A 70 2.80 -3.33 -20.97
C VAL A 70 4.09 -3.99 -20.49
N GLN A 71 4.15 -4.35 -19.20
CA GLN A 71 5.28 -5.06 -18.61
C GLN A 71 4.78 -6.20 -17.71
N GLU A 72 5.45 -7.37 -17.77
CA GLU A 72 5.12 -8.53 -16.94
C GLU A 72 5.64 -8.42 -15.52
N GLU A 73 6.72 -7.66 -15.31
CA GLU A 73 7.35 -7.48 -14.00
C GLU A 73 6.66 -6.40 -13.18
N LYS A 74 6.71 -6.55 -11.86
CA LYS A 74 6.27 -5.50 -10.95
C LYS A 74 7.29 -4.38 -10.93
N VAL A 75 6.89 -3.23 -11.46
CA VAL A 75 7.73 -2.02 -11.54
C VAL A 75 7.20 -0.85 -10.72
N PHE A 76 6.04 -1.03 -10.07
CA PHE A 76 5.44 -0.04 -9.17
C PHE A 76 5.15 -0.63 -7.80
N ALA A 77 5.34 0.18 -6.77
CA ALA A 77 4.86 -0.10 -5.42
C ALA A 77 4.24 1.18 -4.84
N VAL A 78 2.98 1.10 -4.44
CA VAL A 78 2.21 2.24 -3.93
C VAL A 78 2.20 2.24 -2.42
N THR A 79 2.38 3.41 -1.85
CA THR A 79 2.27 3.72 -0.42
C THR A 79 1.71 5.13 -0.23
N SER A 80 1.77 5.64 0.99
CA SER A 80 1.43 7.03 1.30
C SER A 80 2.45 7.65 2.23
N VAL A 81 2.43 8.96 2.32
CA VAL A 81 3.11 9.73 3.39
C VAL A 81 2.14 10.72 4.00
N PRO A 82 2.35 11.17 5.25
CA PRO A 82 1.57 12.24 5.85
C PRO A 82 1.55 13.50 4.97
N ASP A 83 0.37 14.12 4.91
CA ASP A 83 0.14 15.38 4.20
C ASP A 83 -0.69 16.33 5.09
N ASN A 84 -0.20 17.54 5.28
CA ASN A 84 -0.81 18.53 6.21
C ASN A 84 -2.21 18.99 5.79
N ARG A 85 -2.59 18.83 4.52
CA ARG A 85 -3.89 19.31 4.01
C ARG A 85 -4.92 18.20 3.90
N ARG A 86 -4.46 16.97 3.59
CA ARG A 86 -5.34 15.85 3.25
C ARG A 86 -5.21 14.66 4.19
N GLY A 87 -4.37 14.77 5.23
CA GLY A 87 -4.01 13.68 6.13
C GLY A 87 -2.90 12.82 5.55
N GLU A 88 -3.11 12.24 4.38
CA GLU A 88 -2.10 11.48 3.64
C GLU A 88 -2.08 11.87 2.16
N ARG A 89 -1.00 11.53 1.47
CA ARG A 89 -0.85 11.60 0.00
C ARG A 89 -0.26 10.31 -0.52
N ILE A 90 -0.71 9.88 -1.69
CA ILE A 90 -0.15 8.71 -2.36
C ILE A 90 1.28 9.01 -2.80
N VAL A 91 2.13 7.98 -2.68
CA VAL A 91 3.51 7.97 -3.19
C VAL A 91 3.73 6.66 -3.91
N VAL A 92 4.41 6.71 -5.04
CA VAL A 92 4.69 5.55 -5.90
C VAL A 92 6.20 5.40 -6.04
N LEU A 93 6.75 4.27 -5.61
CA LEU A 93 8.10 3.85 -5.97
C LEU A 93 8.05 3.17 -7.33
N HIS A 94 9.00 3.46 -8.22
CA HIS A 94 9.06 2.85 -9.54
C HIS A 94 10.49 2.57 -10.01
N THR A 95 10.59 1.62 -10.96
CA THR A 95 11.84 1.25 -11.62
C THR A 95 11.79 1.48 -13.14
N ILE A 96 10.73 2.13 -13.65
CA ILE A 96 10.63 2.48 -15.07
C ILE A 96 11.52 3.68 -15.39
N ASP A 97 11.86 3.82 -16.68
CA ASP A 97 12.57 5.01 -17.16
C ASP A 97 11.74 6.27 -16.85
N PRO A 98 12.35 7.32 -16.26
CA PRO A 98 11.68 8.59 -16.02
C PRO A 98 11.07 9.23 -17.27
N GLU A 99 11.59 8.93 -18.46
CA GLU A 99 11.04 9.41 -19.74
C GLU A 99 9.68 8.77 -20.07
N GLU A 100 9.38 7.58 -19.56
CA GLU A 100 8.10 6.89 -19.75
C GLU A 100 7.00 7.42 -18.81
N LEU A 101 7.38 8.00 -17.68
CA LEU A 101 6.45 8.41 -16.64
C LEU A 101 5.34 9.38 -17.10
N PRO A 102 5.62 10.41 -17.95
CA PRO A 102 4.56 11.27 -18.47
C PRO A 102 3.48 10.51 -19.24
N GLY A 103 3.86 9.54 -20.07
CA GLY A 103 2.94 8.70 -20.82
C GLY A 103 2.10 7.77 -19.93
N VAL A 104 2.68 7.25 -18.86
CA VAL A 104 1.98 6.45 -17.85
C VAL A 104 0.92 7.31 -17.15
N LEU A 105 1.27 8.53 -16.73
CA LEU A 105 0.35 9.45 -16.07
C LEU A 105 -0.82 9.87 -16.96
N GLU A 106 -0.56 10.14 -18.24
CA GLU A 106 -1.60 10.48 -19.22
C GLU A 106 -2.60 9.31 -19.37
N ARG A 107 -2.10 8.08 -19.54
CA ARG A 107 -2.97 6.89 -19.59
C ARG A 107 -3.75 6.70 -18.32
N LEU A 108 -3.12 6.82 -17.14
CA LEU A 108 -3.77 6.65 -15.85
C LEU A 108 -4.99 7.58 -15.67
N GLN A 109 -4.92 8.82 -16.18
CA GLN A 109 -6.03 9.78 -16.14
C GLN A 109 -7.26 9.32 -16.93
N THR A 110 -7.08 8.48 -17.93
CA THR A 110 -8.17 7.98 -18.79
C THR A 110 -8.75 6.63 -18.34
N MET A 111 -8.16 6.01 -17.32
CA MET A 111 -8.52 4.65 -16.86
C MET A 111 -9.66 4.61 -15.84
N GLY A 112 -10.38 5.70 -15.64
CA GLY A 112 -11.57 5.75 -14.80
C GLY A 112 -11.31 5.78 -13.29
N LEU A 113 -10.07 6.03 -12.86
CA LEU A 113 -9.77 6.24 -11.45
C LEU A 113 -10.36 7.56 -10.95
N PRO A 114 -10.89 7.61 -9.71
CA PRO A 114 -11.21 8.88 -9.07
C PRO A 114 -9.97 9.79 -9.02
N ASN A 115 -10.16 11.10 -9.23
CA ASN A 115 -9.04 12.06 -9.22
C ASN A 115 -8.18 12.01 -7.96
N LEU A 116 -8.79 11.62 -6.83
CA LEU A 116 -8.10 11.48 -5.55
C LEU A 116 -7.09 10.31 -5.53
N PHE A 117 -7.30 9.30 -6.39
CA PHE A 117 -6.46 8.11 -6.49
C PHE A 117 -5.29 8.29 -7.46
N ILE A 118 -5.30 9.38 -8.25
CA ILE A 118 -4.28 9.63 -9.26
C ILE A 118 -3.09 10.36 -8.61
N PRO A 119 -1.90 9.71 -8.52
CA PRO A 119 -0.69 10.33 -8.00
C PRO A 119 -0.24 11.46 -8.95
N LYS A 120 0.35 12.51 -8.40
CA LYS A 120 0.98 13.56 -9.20
C LYS A 120 2.39 13.14 -9.60
N LYS A 121 2.97 13.79 -10.60
CA LYS A 121 4.35 13.54 -11.03
C LYS A 121 5.35 13.58 -9.87
N ASP A 122 5.21 14.55 -8.98
CA ASP A 122 6.09 14.73 -7.82
C ASP A 122 5.87 13.69 -6.70
N ASP A 123 4.89 12.81 -6.85
CA ASP A 123 4.62 11.70 -5.93
C ASP A 123 5.34 10.40 -6.34
N PHE A 124 6.05 10.41 -7.48
CA PHE A 124 6.81 9.27 -7.97
C PHE A 124 8.27 9.37 -7.52
N ILE A 125 8.79 8.25 -7.04
CA ILE A 125 10.17 8.09 -6.57
C ILE A 125 10.83 7.00 -7.39
N GLU A 126 11.85 7.34 -8.16
CA GLU A 126 12.69 6.38 -8.85
C GLU A 126 13.55 5.60 -7.84
N VAL A 127 13.62 4.29 -8.01
CA VAL A 127 14.46 3.39 -7.23
C VAL A 127 15.14 2.37 -8.17
N ASP A 128 16.35 1.94 -7.83
CA ASP A 128 17.08 0.95 -8.63
C ASP A 128 16.33 -0.39 -8.70
N LYS A 129 15.63 -0.75 -7.62
CA LYS A 129 14.77 -1.94 -7.53
C LYS A 129 13.70 -1.78 -6.47
N LEU A 130 12.55 -2.38 -6.70
CA LEU A 130 11.49 -2.44 -5.68
C LEU A 130 11.92 -3.32 -4.51
N PRO A 131 11.62 -2.92 -3.26
CA PRO A 131 11.87 -3.74 -2.09
C PRO A 131 11.00 -5.01 -2.11
N ILE A 132 11.63 -6.18 -2.16
CA ILE A 132 10.95 -7.49 -2.21
C ILE A 132 11.46 -8.36 -1.07
N LEU A 133 10.55 -9.02 -0.36
CA LEU A 133 10.85 -10.03 0.65
C LEU A 133 11.39 -11.31 -0.02
N GLY A 134 12.09 -12.15 0.72
CA GLY A 134 12.54 -13.46 0.25
C GLY A 134 11.41 -14.40 -0.24
N THR A 135 10.16 -14.06 0.06
CA THR A 135 8.94 -14.76 -0.42
C THR A 135 8.44 -14.25 -1.76
N GLY A 136 9.10 -13.29 -2.40
CA GLY A 136 8.67 -12.65 -3.64
C GLY A 136 7.60 -11.56 -3.49
N LYS A 137 7.14 -11.28 -2.26
CA LYS A 137 6.16 -10.21 -1.99
C LYS A 137 6.85 -8.88 -1.75
N THR A 138 6.21 -7.79 -2.12
CA THR A 138 6.67 -6.42 -1.84
C THR A 138 6.84 -6.20 -0.32
N ASP A 139 8.01 -5.70 0.11
CA ASP A 139 8.21 -5.29 1.51
C ASP A 139 7.61 -3.91 1.75
N LEU A 140 6.35 -3.90 2.16
CA LEU A 140 5.59 -2.66 2.40
C LEU A 140 6.23 -1.76 3.47
N ARG A 141 7.01 -2.32 4.41
CA ARG A 141 7.69 -1.53 5.44
C ARG A 141 8.85 -0.74 4.84
N VAL A 142 9.63 -1.39 3.99
CA VAL A 142 10.75 -0.72 3.30
C VAL A 142 10.21 0.28 2.30
N VAL A 143 9.14 -0.03 1.53
CA VAL A 143 8.46 0.91 0.64
C VAL A 143 8.01 2.16 1.39
N LYS A 144 7.32 1.99 2.52
CA LYS A 144 6.85 3.11 3.36
C LYS A 144 8.02 3.94 3.88
N LYS A 145 9.08 3.29 4.39
CA LYS A 145 10.26 3.97 4.89
C LYS A 145 10.94 4.79 3.79
N THR A 146 11.17 4.20 2.62
CA THR A 146 11.78 4.90 1.47
C THR A 146 10.98 6.15 1.09
N ALA A 147 9.65 6.05 1.04
CA ALA A 147 8.79 7.19 0.77
C ALA A 147 8.89 8.27 1.85
N MET A 148 8.87 7.89 3.13
CA MET A 148 9.00 8.83 4.25
C MET A 148 10.34 9.57 4.22
N ASP A 149 11.44 8.84 3.97
CA ASP A 149 12.79 9.41 3.89
C ASP A 149 12.89 10.42 2.73
N ALA A 150 12.33 10.09 1.55
CA ALA A 150 12.34 10.95 0.38
C ALA A 150 11.57 12.27 0.61
N PHE A 151 10.43 12.20 1.30
CA PHE A 151 9.62 13.37 1.64
C PHE A 151 10.03 14.05 2.96
N LYS A 152 11.10 13.59 3.63
CA LYS A 152 11.61 14.13 4.90
C LYS A 152 10.54 14.20 5.99
N VAL A 153 9.66 13.21 6.04
CA VAL A 153 8.60 13.09 7.04
C VAL A 153 9.02 12.07 8.09
N GLN A 154 8.87 12.43 9.38
CA GLN A 154 9.15 11.52 10.49
C GLN A 154 7.88 10.75 10.88
N LEU A 155 8.05 9.47 11.28
CA LEU A 155 6.99 8.63 11.84
C LEU A 155 6.58 9.08 13.23
#